data_f0cdca358258bfd7c80da06d7e2f662d
#
_entry.id   f0cdca358258bfd7c80da06d7e2f662d
#
_cell.length_a   1.000
_cell.length_b   1.000
_cell.length_c   1.000
_cell.angle_alpha   90.00
_cell.angle_beta   90.00
_cell.angle_gamma   90.00
#
_symmetry.space_group_name_H-M   'P 1'
#
loop_
_entity.id
_entity.type
_entity.pdbx_description
1 polymer ?
#
loop_
_entity_poly.entity_id
_entity_poly.type
_entity_poly.pdbx_seq_one_letter_code
_entity_poly.pdbx_strand_id
1 'polypeptide(L)'
;MKMFILQVSSINFRGMWFLMKKRMFVFLALLLFSTRISYSEEERSNFTNKVKEYVIENVGDFELANELYGYIKYYAKEYGVEEELVVSVIKVESNYDVVAVSPVGAIGLMQLMPKTAEYLGVEAEYIPENIKGGVKYLKECLSKNGEDIALALAAYNAGPGAVKKYSSIPPYRETQKYIEKVLKEYNKLKKEKYVHNIVEFKEDSKIAFEDEF
;
A
#
# COMPACT_ATOMS: atom_id res chain seq x y z
N MET A 1 -42.07 59.42 -43.89
CA MET A 1 -41.79 58.97 -42.53
C MET A 1 -41.79 57.43 -42.54
N LYS A 2 -40.58 56.81 -42.67
CA LYS A 2 -40.44 55.34 -42.77
C LYS A 2 -40.20 54.79 -41.36
N MET A 3 -41.13 53.97 -40.89
CA MET A 3 -41.07 53.29 -39.62
C MET A 3 -40.13 52.05 -39.76
N PHE A 4 -38.99 52.05 -39.05
CA PHE A 4 -38.10 50.89 -38.93
C PHE A 4 -38.67 49.92 -37.92
N ILE A 5 -39.16 48.77 -38.35
CA ILE A 5 -39.53 47.67 -37.50
C ILE A 5 -38.26 46.86 -37.22
N LEU A 6 -37.77 46.92 -36.00
CA LEU A 6 -36.71 46.05 -35.49
C LEU A 6 -37.24 44.63 -35.36
N GLN A 7 -36.77 43.74 -36.21
CA GLN A 7 -37.04 42.30 -36.14
C GLN A 7 -36.18 41.72 -35.02
N VAL A 8 -36.77 41.48 -33.85
CA VAL A 8 -36.13 40.76 -32.76
C VAL A 8 -36.12 39.28 -33.15
N SER A 9 -34.93 38.82 -33.59
CA SER A 9 -34.70 37.41 -33.90
C SER A 9 -35.01 36.54 -32.69
N SER A 10 -35.90 35.57 -32.84
CA SER A 10 -36.31 34.61 -31.84
C SER A 10 -35.11 33.85 -31.29
N ILE A 11 -34.68 34.19 -30.09
CA ILE A 11 -33.65 33.44 -29.34
C ILE A 11 -34.19 32.05 -29.13
N ASN A 12 -33.47 31.04 -29.63
CA ASN A 12 -33.85 29.61 -29.49
C ASN A 12 -33.66 29.16 -28.04
N PHE A 13 -34.59 29.47 -27.16
CA PHE A 13 -34.62 29.09 -25.72
C PHE A 13 -34.45 27.58 -25.47
N ARG A 14 -34.91 26.73 -26.39
CA ARG A 14 -34.75 25.26 -26.29
C ARG A 14 -33.30 24.84 -26.45
N GLY A 15 -32.53 25.43 -27.33
CA GLY A 15 -31.09 25.11 -27.53
C GLY A 15 -30.27 25.59 -26.33
N MET A 16 -30.58 26.78 -25.79
CA MET A 16 -29.87 27.32 -24.63
C MET A 16 -30.14 26.49 -23.36
N TRP A 17 -31.37 26.02 -23.16
CA TRP A 17 -31.71 25.16 -22.04
C TRP A 17 -31.07 23.78 -22.09
N PHE A 18 -30.92 23.20 -23.30
CA PHE A 18 -30.22 21.94 -23.53
C PHE A 18 -28.71 22.06 -23.28
N LEU A 19 -28.10 23.18 -23.69
CA LEU A 19 -26.69 23.48 -23.42
C LEU A 19 -26.42 23.71 -21.91
N MET A 20 -27.33 24.38 -21.21
CA MET A 20 -27.26 24.56 -19.75
C MET A 20 -27.34 23.22 -19.00
N LYS A 21 -28.28 22.33 -19.39
CA LYS A 21 -28.38 20.99 -18.80
C LYS A 21 -27.11 20.16 -19.04
N LYS A 22 -26.53 20.17 -20.24
CA LYS A 22 -25.25 19.50 -20.54
C LYS A 22 -24.10 20.05 -19.68
N ARG A 23 -24.00 21.38 -19.55
CA ARG A 23 -22.96 22.00 -18.72
C ARG A 23 -23.15 21.69 -17.24
N MET A 24 -24.37 21.68 -16.75
CA MET A 24 -24.69 21.31 -15.37
C MET A 24 -24.37 19.83 -15.08
N PHE A 25 -24.65 18.93 -16.06
CA PHE A 25 -24.33 17.51 -15.93
C PHE A 25 -22.81 17.25 -15.90
N VAL A 26 -22.05 17.94 -16.74
CA VAL A 26 -20.58 17.88 -16.73
C VAL A 26 -20.00 18.46 -15.45
N PHE A 27 -20.57 19.54 -14.94
CA PHE A 27 -20.14 20.16 -13.68
C PHE A 27 -20.42 19.25 -12.49
N LEU A 28 -21.60 18.62 -12.45
CA LEU A 28 -21.97 17.64 -11.43
C LEU A 28 -21.07 16.39 -11.49
N ALA A 29 -20.77 15.89 -12.69
CA ALA A 29 -19.85 14.76 -12.88
C ALA A 29 -18.42 15.10 -12.43
N LEU A 30 -17.94 16.33 -12.70
CA LEU A 30 -16.62 16.79 -12.22
C LEU A 30 -16.58 16.98 -10.71
N LEU A 31 -17.67 17.45 -10.10
CA LEU A 31 -17.83 17.56 -8.64
C LEU A 31 -17.82 16.18 -7.98
N LEU A 32 -18.57 15.22 -8.49
CA LEU A 32 -18.58 13.84 -8.01
C LEU A 32 -17.22 13.14 -8.20
N PHE A 33 -16.51 13.47 -9.28
CA PHE A 33 -15.17 12.95 -9.53
C PHE A 33 -14.13 13.56 -8.58
N SER A 34 -14.21 14.87 -8.31
CA SER A 34 -13.32 15.56 -7.36
C SER A 34 -13.55 15.10 -5.91
N THR A 35 -14.81 14.91 -5.49
CA THR A 35 -15.12 14.37 -4.15
C THR A 35 -14.63 12.94 -3.99
N ARG A 36 -14.73 12.13 -5.05
CA ARG A 36 -14.20 10.74 -5.05
C ARG A 36 -12.68 10.68 -4.98
N ILE A 37 -11.98 11.64 -5.59
CA ILE A 37 -10.51 11.76 -5.48
C ILE A 37 -10.13 12.20 -4.07
N SER A 38 -10.78 13.23 -3.51
CA SER A 38 -10.50 13.70 -2.14
C SER A 38 -10.76 12.61 -1.11
N TYR A 39 -11.85 11.86 -1.24
CA TYR A 39 -12.18 10.73 -0.38
C TYR A 39 -11.11 9.62 -0.44
N SER A 40 -10.63 9.28 -1.65
CA SER A 40 -9.56 8.27 -1.81
C SER A 40 -8.20 8.72 -1.27
N GLU A 41 -7.92 10.03 -1.24
CA GLU A 41 -6.69 10.57 -0.66
C GLU A 41 -6.75 10.59 0.88
N GLU A 42 -7.91 10.88 1.46
CA GLU A 42 -8.12 10.85 2.90
C GLU A 42 -8.10 9.42 3.46
N GLU A 43 -8.75 8.46 2.79
CA GLU A 43 -8.63 7.03 3.10
C GLU A 43 -7.18 6.56 3.03
N ARG A 44 -6.44 6.97 2.01
CA ARG A 44 -5.02 6.63 1.85
C ARG A 44 -4.15 7.27 2.94
N SER A 45 -4.50 8.49 3.40
CA SER A 45 -3.81 9.19 4.49
C SER A 45 -4.06 8.51 5.84
N ASN A 46 -5.30 8.17 6.16
CA ASN A 46 -5.67 7.47 7.40
C ASN A 46 -5.07 6.07 7.46
N PHE A 47 -5.03 5.38 6.31
CA PHE A 47 -4.41 4.06 6.22
C PHE A 47 -2.89 4.09 6.35
N THR A 48 -2.23 5.07 5.77
CA THR A 48 -0.78 5.31 5.93
C THR A 48 -0.44 5.54 7.41
N ASN A 49 -1.35 6.13 8.18
CA ASN A 49 -1.18 6.30 9.62
C ASN A 49 -1.13 4.96 10.38
N LYS A 50 -1.96 3.97 10.03
CA LYS A 50 -1.99 2.67 10.73
C LYS A 50 -0.72 1.84 10.56
N VAL A 51 -0.16 1.78 9.35
CA VAL A 51 1.13 1.11 9.14
C VAL A 51 2.23 1.84 9.90
N LYS A 52 2.19 3.18 9.91
CA LYS A 52 3.11 4.01 10.68
C LYS A 52 2.96 3.75 12.19
N GLU A 53 1.75 3.72 12.71
CA GLU A 53 1.46 3.39 14.12
C GLU A 53 1.99 2.01 14.47
N TYR A 54 1.77 1.01 13.62
CA TYR A 54 2.32 -0.32 13.81
C TYR A 54 3.86 -0.32 13.89
N VAL A 55 4.54 0.46 13.06
CA VAL A 55 6.02 0.60 13.14
C VAL A 55 6.42 1.26 14.46
N ILE A 56 5.74 2.36 14.87
CA ILE A 56 6.00 3.07 16.13
C ILE A 56 5.84 2.13 17.34
N GLU A 57 4.76 1.36 17.39
CA GLU A 57 4.49 0.41 18.48
C GLU A 57 5.57 -0.69 18.58
N ASN A 58 6.12 -1.12 17.45
CA ASN A 58 7.09 -2.22 17.42
C ASN A 58 8.55 -1.77 17.61
N VAL A 59 8.89 -0.56 17.23
CA VAL A 59 10.25 0.00 17.40
C VAL A 59 10.45 0.56 18.81
N GLY A 60 9.43 1.21 19.38
CA GLY A 60 9.47 1.80 20.71
C GLY A 60 10.22 3.14 20.82
N ASP A 61 11.06 3.50 19.85
CA ASP A 61 11.68 4.80 19.69
C ASP A 61 11.00 5.57 18.57
N PHE A 62 10.44 6.73 18.90
CA PHE A 62 9.60 7.49 17.96
C PHE A 62 10.40 8.08 16.78
N GLU A 63 11.61 8.55 17.03
CA GLU A 63 12.48 9.16 16.01
C GLU A 63 12.92 8.08 15.01
N LEU A 64 13.47 6.98 15.53
CA LEU A 64 13.86 5.83 14.72
C LEU A 64 12.67 5.24 13.94
N ALA A 65 11.51 5.10 14.58
CA ALA A 65 10.31 4.58 13.92
C ALA A 65 9.86 5.44 12.73
N ASN A 66 9.91 6.78 12.88
CA ASN A 66 9.59 7.70 11.79
C ASN A 66 10.60 7.59 10.64
N GLU A 67 11.87 7.46 10.96
CA GLU A 67 12.94 7.27 9.96
C GLU A 67 12.73 5.96 9.20
N LEU A 68 12.58 4.85 9.90
CA LEU A 68 12.33 3.52 9.30
C LEU A 68 11.08 3.51 8.44
N TYR A 69 9.98 4.08 8.94
CA TYR A 69 8.75 4.18 8.16
C TYR A 69 8.92 5.01 6.89
N GLY A 70 9.72 6.08 6.95
CA GLY A 70 10.07 6.87 5.77
C GLY A 70 10.73 6.02 4.67
N TYR A 71 11.73 5.23 5.02
CA TYR A 71 12.39 4.30 4.08
C TYR A 71 11.46 3.19 3.59
N ILE A 72 10.70 2.58 4.49
CA ILE A 72 9.73 1.52 4.15
C ILE A 72 8.72 2.04 3.12
N LYS A 73 8.08 3.17 3.39
CA LYS A 73 7.10 3.80 2.49
C LYS A 73 7.70 4.15 1.13
N TYR A 74 8.90 4.71 1.13
CA TYR A 74 9.59 5.08 -0.10
C TYR A 74 9.87 3.86 -0.98
N TYR A 75 10.53 2.84 -0.43
CA TYR A 75 10.91 1.67 -1.21
C TYR A 75 9.74 0.73 -1.54
N ALA A 76 8.74 0.63 -0.66
CA ALA A 76 7.51 -0.09 -0.95
C ALA A 76 6.80 0.50 -2.18
N LYS A 77 6.71 1.83 -2.25
CA LYS A 77 6.16 2.55 -3.40
C LYS A 77 7.03 2.38 -4.65
N GLU A 78 8.36 2.51 -4.53
CA GLU A 78 9.32 2.42 -5.64
C GLU A 78 9.24 1.06 -6.33
N TYR A 79 9.21 -0.03 -5.54
CA TYR A 79 9.17 -1.39 -6.08
C TYR A 79 7.76 -1.97 -6.24
N GLY A 80 6.71 -1.23 -5.88
CA GLY A 80 5.32 -1.69 -6.00
C GLY A 80 5.01 -2.88 -5.10
N VAL A 81 5.47 -2.84 -3.84
CA VAL A 81 5.17 -3.82 -2.79
C VAL A 81 4.26 -3.16 -1.77
N GLU A 82 3.29 -3.88 -1.24
CA GLU A 82 2.41 -3.36 -0.18
C GLU A 82 3.20 -3.07 1.11
N GLU A 83 3.02 -1.88 1.70
CA GLU A 83 3.71 -1.48 2.95
C GLU A 83 3.43 -2.48 4.07
N GLU A 84 2.19 -3.01 4.16
CA GLU A 84 1.79 -4.01 5.13
C GLU A 84 2.59 -5.31 5.03
N LEU A 85 2.91 -5.72 3.80
CA LEU A 85 3.73 -6.91 3.59
C LEU A 85 5.17 -6.66 4.01
N VAL A 86 5.73 -5.50 3.66
CA VAL A 86 7.10 -5.12 4.04
C VAL A 86 7.26 -5.08 5.56
N VAL A 87 6.37 -4.37 6.28
CA VAL A 87 6.47 -4.27 7.75
C VAL A 87 6.26 -5.62 8.44
N SER A 88 5.44 -6.52 7.86
CA SER A 88 5.23 -7.87 8.37
C SER A 88 6.46 -8.76 8.19
N VAL A 89 7.17 -8.61 7.07
CA VAL A 89 8.47 -9.27 6.84
C VAL A 89 9.50 -8.77 7.86
N ILE A 90 9.69 -7.47 7.99
CA ILE A 90 10.62 -6.87 8.98
C ILE A 90 10.31 -7.37 10.40
N LYS A 91 9.02 -7.41 10.77
CA LYS A 91 8.60 -7.90 12.09
C LYS A 91 9.05 -9.33 12.36
N VAL A 92 8.95 -10.20 11.38
CA VAL A 92 9.29 -11.62 11.54
C VAL A 92 10.79 -11.88 11.41
N GLU A 93 11.49 -11.11 10.55
CA GLU A 93 12.93 -11.27 10.29
C GLU A 93 13.79 -10.78 11.47
N SER A 94 13.53 -9.59 11.95
CA SER A 94 14.37 -8.94 12.97
C SER A 94 13.62 -8.44 14.19
N ASN A 95 12.30 -8.45 14.19
CA ASN A 95 11.48 -7.73 15.19
C ASN A 95 11.88 -6.23 15.30
N TYR A 96 12.23 -5.61 14.16
CA TYR A 96 12.72 -4.23 14.05
C TYR A 96 14.10 -3.98 14.68
N ASP A 97 14.88 -5.01 15.01
CA ASP A 97 16.26 -4.84 15.43
C ASP A 97 17.14 -4.47 14.23
N VAL A 98 17.60 -3.22 14.22
CA VAL A 98 18.39 -2.65 13.10
C VAL A 98 19.80 -3.24 12.99
N VAL A 99 20.31 -3.86 14.07
CA VAL A 99 21.63 -4.47 14.13
C VAL A 99 21.60 -6.00 14.19
N ALA A 100 20.43 -6.58 13.95
CA ALA A 100 20.22 -8.03 14.03
C ALA A 100 21.18 -8.77 13.09
N VAL A 101 21.86 -9.80 13.63
CA VAL A 101 22.67 -10.73 12.85
C VAL A 101 22.29 -12.15 13.23
N SER A 102 21.83 -12.93 12.26
CA SER A 102 21.47 -14.33 12.52
C SER A 102 22.70 -15.24 12.68
N PRO A 103 22.55 -16.43 13.28
CA PRO A 103 23.65 -17.41 13.37
C PRO A 103 24.24 -17.85 12.02
N VAL A 104 23.46 -17.69 10.95
CA VAL A 104 23.89 -18.03 9.58
C VAL A 104 24.39 -16.81 8.79
N GLY A 105 24.45 -15.63 9.44
CA GLY A 105 25.02 -14.41 8.88
C GLY A 105 24.05 -13.55 8.07
N ALA A 106 22.73 -13.70 8.25
CA ALA A 106 21.75 -12.76 7.71
C ALA A 106 21.76 -11.47 8.53
N ILE A 107 21.62 -10.30 7.89
CA ILE A 107 21.93 -8.99 8.45
C ILE A 107 20.73 -8.05 8.40
N GLY A 108 20.49 -7.31 9.49
CA GLY A 108 19.65 -6.14 9.61
C GLY A 108 18.16 -6.42 9.59
N LEU A 109 17.38 -5.37 9.37
CA LEU A 109 15.91 -5.35 9.46
C LEU A 109 15.22 -6.41 8.62
N MET A 110 15.68 -6.62 7.39
CA MET A 110 15.12 -7.58 6.43
C MET A 110 15.97 -8.84 6.27
N GLN A 111 16.94 -9.07 7.17
CA GLN A 111 17.77 -10.25 7.26
C GLN A 111 18.38 -10.69 5.90
N LEU A 112 19.09 -9.77 5.24
CA LEU A 112 19.73 -10.06 3.99
C LEU A 112 20.98 -10.93 4.20
N MET A 113 21.03 -12.06 3.49
CA MET A 113 22.26 -12.83 3.41
C MET A 113 23.34 -12.05 2.62
N PRO A 114 24.63 -12.11 3.00
CA PRO A 114 25.71 -11.38 2.32
C PRO A 114 25.73 -11.56 0.81
N LYS A 115 25.55 -12.79 0.32
CA LYS A 115 25.46 -13.08 -1.12
C LYS A 115 24.25 -12.43 -1.80
N THR A 116 23.14 -12.29 -1.06
CA THR A 116 21.94 -11.62 -1.57
C THR A 116 22.17 -10.12 -1.62
N ALA A 117 22.81 -9.53 -0.60
CA ALA A 117 23.16 -8.11 -0.57
C ALA A 117 24.15 -7.78 -1.72
N GLU A 118 25.16 -8.59 -1.94
CA GLU A 118 26.09 -8.48 -3.08
C GLU A 118 25.36 -8.55 -4.43
N TYR A 119 24.48 -9.53 -4.61
CA TYR A 119 23.67 -9.67 -5.83
C TYR A 119 22.79 -8.43 -6.09
N LEU A 120 22.21 -7.85 -5.03
CA LEU A 120 21.35 -6.68 -5.12
C LEU A 120 22.13 -5.36 -5.27
N GLY A 121 23.43 -5.37 -4.97
CA GLY A 121 24.31 -4.20 -4.96
C GLY A 121 24.01 -3.24 -3.81
N VAL A 122 23.78 -3.79 -2.60
CA VAL A 122 23.44 -3.03 -1.40
C VAL A 122 24.36 -3.38 -0.23
N GLU A 123 24.57 -2.44 0.68
CA GLU A 123 25.27 -2.64 1.96
C GLU A 123 24.25 -3.03 3.04
N ALA A 124 24.20 -4.32 3.41
CA ALA A 124 23.18 -4.87 4.31
C ALA A 124 23.23 -4.29 5.73
N GLU A 125 24.39 -3.82 6.17
CA GLU A 125 24.63 -3.19 7.48
C GLU A 125 24.06 -1.76 7.55
N TYR A 126 23.81 -1.12 6.39
CA TYR A 126 23.31 0.23 6.33
C TYR A 126 21.77 0.23 6.22
N ILE A 127 21.07 0.82 7.19
CA ILE A 127 19.61 0.74 7.34
C ILE A 127 18.84 1.00 6.03
N PRO A 128 19.00 2.14 5.32
CA PRO A 128 18.26 2.41 4.10
C PRO A 128 18.56 1.41 2.97
N GLU A 129 19.79 0.94 2.87
CA GLU A 129 20.19 -0.04 1.85
C GLU A 129 19.67 -1.45 2.19
N ASN A 130 19.59 -1.79 3.48
CA ASN A 130 18.98 -3.04 3.94
C ASN A 130 17.49 -3.10 3.57
N ILE A 131 16.72 -2.03 3.87
CA ILE A 131 15.29 -1.95 3.51
C ILE A 131 15.13 -1.97 1.99
N LYS A 132 15.91 -1.17 1.26
CA LYS A 132 15.91 -1.14 -0.21
C LYS A 132 16.13 -2.52 -0.81
N GLY A 133 17.21 -3.19 -0.40
CA GLY A 133 17.57 -4.51 -0.88
C GLY A 133 16.52 -5.57 -0.54
N GLY A 134 16.02 -5.55 0.70
CA GLY A 134 14.98 -6.48 1.16
C GLY A 134 13.67 -6.33 0.39
N VAL A 135 13.19 -5.10 0.20
CA VAL A 135 11.97 -4.82 -0.58
C VAL A 135 12.14 -5.19 -2.04
N LYS A 136 13.29 -4.86 -2.66
CA LYS A 136 13.62 -5.26 -4.03
C LYS A 136 13.62 -6.77 -4.19
N TYR A 137 14.25 -7.50 -3.25
CA TYR A 137 14.29 -8.96 -3.28
C TYR A 137 12.91 -9.59 -3.08
N LEU A 138 12.10 -9.03 -2.18
CA LEU A 138 10.72 -9.45 -1.97
C LEU A 138 9.88 -9.27 -3.25
N LYS A 139 10.04 -8.14 -3.96
CA LYS A 139 9.38 -7.92 -5.26
C LYS A 139 9.84 -8.92 -6.32
N GLU A 140 11.13 -9.24 -6.38
CA GLU A 140 11.61 -10.28 -7.28
C GLU A 140 10.99 -11.66 -6.98
N CYS A 141 10.85 -11.99 -5.69
CA CYS A 141 10.17 -13.21 -5.27
C CYS A 141 8.69 -13.21 -5.65
N LEU A 142 7.97 -12.10 -5.48
CA LEU A 142 6.58 -11.95 -5.91
C LEU A 142 6.44 -12.16 -7.43
N SER A 143 7.21 -11.41 -8.20
CA SER A 143 7.12 -11.43 -9.67
C SER A 143 7.47 -12.80 -10.28
N LYS A 144 8.45 -13.50 -9.69
CA LYS A 144 8.84 -14.85 -10.15
C LYS A 144 7.84 -15.95 -9.77
N ASN A 145 6.94 -15.67 -8.83
CA ASN A 145 5.92 -16.60 -8.34
C ASN A 145 4.48 -16.16 -8.64
N GLY A 146 4.27 -15.35 -9.68
CA GLY A 146 2.92 -14.96 -10.13
C GLY A 146 2.17 -14.08 -9.14
N GLU A 147 2.88 -13.29 -8.34
CA GLU A 147 2.35 -12.43 -7.27
C GLU A 147 1.66 -13.24 -6.12
N ASP A 148 1.89 -14.56 -6.04
CA ASP A 148 1.45 -15.38 -4.90
C ASP A 148 2.35 -15.07 -3.70
N ILE A 149 1.73 -14.48 -2.66
CA ILE A 149 2.44 -14.02 -1.46
C ILE A 149 3.07 -15.22 -0.71
N ALA A 150 2.38 -16.35 -0.60
CA ALA A 150 2.90 -17.49 0.16
C ALA A 150 4.11 -18.14 -0.53
N LEU A 151 4.07 -18.26 -1.86
CA LEU A 151 5.21 -18.74 -2.66
C LEU A 151 6.36 -17.73 -2.67
N ALA A 152 6.07 -16.43 -2.70
CA ALA A 152 7.08 -15.38 -2.61
C ALA A 152 7.81 -15.40 -1.26
N LEU A 153 7.08 -15.54 -0.17
CA LEU A 153 7.64 -15.68 1.18
C LEU A 153 8.47 -16.96 1.32
N ALA A 154 8.02 -18.08 0.71
CA ALA A 154 8.81 -19.30 0.63
C ALA A 154 10.14 -19.07 -0.11
N ALA A 155 10.10 -18.37 -1.24
CA ALA A 155 11.28 -18.03 -2.02
C ALA A 155 12.21 -17.05 -1.27
N TYR A 156 11.65 -16.10 -0.56
CA TYR A 156 12.40 -15.14 0.26
C TYR A 156 13.20 -15.85 1.35
N ASN A 157 12.55 -16.74 2.12
CA ASN A 157 13.16 -17.43 3.26
C ASN A 157 14.05 -18.63 2.83
N ALA A 158 13.54 -19.52 1.97
CA ALA A 158 14.25 -20.75 1.58
C ALA A 158 15.08 -20.61 0.30
N GLY A 159 14.97 -19.47 -0.37
CA GLY A 159 15.58 -19.22 -1.67
C GLY A 159 14.73 -19.71 -2.85
N PRO A 160 14.80 -19.04 -4.02
CA PRO A 160 14.01 -19.36 -5.20
C PRO A 160 14.31 -20.75 -5.77
N GLY A 161 15.52 -21.27 -5.54
CA GLY A 161 15.91 -22.62 -5.92
C GLY A 161 15.10 -23.71 -5.21
N ALA A 162 14.74 -23.50 -3.95
CA ALA A 162 13.91 -24.44 -3.20
C ALA A 162 12.48 -24.48 -3.75
N VAL A 163 11.85 -23.33 -3.98
CA VAL A 163 10.49 -23.24 -4.57
C VAL A 163 10.50 -23.88 -5.96
N LYS A 164 11.50 -23.59 -6.79
CA LYS A 164 11.63 -24.23 -8.11
C LYS A 164 11.75 -25.74 -8.03
N LYS A 165 12.57 -26.26 -7.10
CA LYS A 165 12.78 -27.72 -6.90
C LYS A 165 11.49 -28.44 -6.56
N TYR A 166 10.66 -27.85 -5.70
CA TYR A 166 9.42 -28.49 -5.23
C TYR A 166 8.19 -28.08 -6.04
N SER A 167 8.32 -27.08 -6.95
CA SER A 167 7.20 -26.47 -7.68
C SER A 167 6.05 -26.02 -6.76
N SER A 168 6.38 -25.72 -5.51
CA SER A 168 5.45 -25.38 -4.42
C SER A 168 6.24 -24.84 -3.21
N ILE A 169 5.56 -24.57 -2.12
CA ILE A 169 6.17 -24.30 -0.80
C ILE A 169 6.99 -25.54 -0.40
N PRO A 170 8.31 -25.39 -0.15
CA PRO A 170 9.15 -26.51 0.24
C PRO A 170 8.70 -27.10 1.59
N PRO A 171 8.84 -28.41 1.81
CA PRO A 171 8.44 -29.08 3.05
C PRO A 171 9.44 -28.81 4.20
N TYR A 172 9.93 -27.59 4.28
CA TYR A 172 10.83 -27.15 5.35
C TYR A 172 10.00 -26.54 6.47
N ARG A 173 10.04 -27.16 7.66
CA ARG A 173 9.27 -26.73 8.82
C ARG A 173 9.51 -25.26 9.22
N GLU A 174 10.76 -24.81 9.04
CA GLU A 174 11.14 -23.40 9.30
C GLU A 174 10.43 -22.47 8.33
N THR A 175 10.51 -22.74 7.02
CA THR A 175 9.88 -21.93 5.97
C THR A 175 8.35 -21.88 6.12
N GLN A 176 7.72 -23.02 6.41
CA GLN A 176 6.28 -23.08 6.64
C GLN A 176 5.85 -22.20 7.82
N LYS A 177 6.59 -22.27 8.95
CA LYS A 177 6.34 -21.40 10.11
C LYS A 177 6.62 -19.93 9.84
N TYR A 178 7.63 -19.63 9.01
CA TYR A 178 7.93 -18.28 8.58
C TYR A 178 6.73 -17.68 7.82
N ILE A 179 6.23 -18.41 6.82
CA ILE A 179 5.06 -18.00 6.03
C ILE A 179 3.86 -17.74 6.93
N GLU A 180 3.55 -18.68 7.85
CA GLU A 180 2.44 -18.53 8.80
C GLU A 180 2.57 -17.25 9.64
N LYS A 181 3.78 -16.95 10.16
CA LYS A 181 4.03 -15.76 10.98
C LYS A 181 3.86 -14.48 10.17
N VAL A 182 4.45 -14.39 8.97
CA VAL A 182 4.34 -13.19 8.13
C VAL A 182 2.90 -12.96 7.71
N LEU A 183 2.19 -13.99 7.24
CA LEU A 183 0.79 -13.88 6.84
C LEU A 183 -0.13 -13.51 8.00
N LYS A 184 0.18 -13.94 9.23
CA LYS A 184 -0.57 -13.54 10.43
C LYS A 184 -0.49 -12.03 10.66
N GLU A 185 0.72 -11.44 10.65
CA GLU A 185 0.93 -10.00 10.82
C GLU A 185 0.31 -9.21 9.64
N TYR A 186 0.55 -9.65 8.42
CA TYR A 186 -0.01 -9.05 7.22
C TYR A 186 -1.55 -9.02 7.23
N ASN A 187 -2.19 -10.16 7.56
CA ASN A 187 -3.64 -10.26 7.63
C ASN A 187 -4.23 -9.43 8.77
N LYS A 188 -3.51 -9.27 9.89
CA LYS A 188 -3.92 -8.37 10.98
C LYS A 188 -4.05 -6.94 10.46
N LEU A 189 -3.02 -6.42 9.79
CA LEU A 189 -3.02 -5.07 9.21
C LEU A 189 -4.11 -4.89 8.13
N LYS A 190 -4.32 -5.89 7.28
CA LYS A 190 -5.37 -5.86 6.23
C LYS A 190 -6.79 -5.94 6.81
N LYS A 191 -7.03 -6.70 7.88
CA LYS A 191 -8.34 -6.77 8.55
C LYS A 191 -8.69 -5.47 9.25
N GLU A 192 -7.74 -4.84 9.90
CA GLU A 192 -7.95 -3.54 10.53
C GLU A 192 -8.35 -2.49 9.49
N LYS A 193 -7.76 -2.53 8.30
CA LYS A 193 -8.18 -1.73 7.14
C LYS A 193 -9.66 -1.95 6.78
N TYR A 194 -10.06 -3.23 6.67
CA TYR A 194 -11.42 -3.57 6.22
C TYR A 194 -12.48 -3.18 7.26
N VAL A 195 -12.20 -3.38 8.54
CA VAL A 195 -13.11 -3.00 9.63
C VAL A 195 -13.27 -1.48 9.71
N HIS A 196 -12.19 -0.73 9.56
CA HIS A 196 -12.23 0.73 9.57
C HIS A 196 -13.12 1.26 8.45
N ASN A 197 -12.93 0.79 7.23
CA ASN A 197 -13.75 1.19 6.07
C ASN A 197 -15.25 0.90 6.26
N ILE A 198 -15.61 -0.19 6.95
CA ILE A 198 -17.03 -0.52 7.25
C ILE A 198 -17.60 0.42 8.31
N VAL A 199 -16.83 0.81 9.31
CA VAL A 199 -17.28 1.71 10.39
C VAL A 199 -17.53 3.11 9.82
N GLU A 200 -16.60 3.65 9.05
CA GLU A 200 -16.77 4.96 8.37
C GLU A 200 -18.00 4.96 7.45
N PHE A 201 -18.16 3.94 6.61
CA PHE A 201 -19.33 3.81 5.72
C PHE A 201 -20.66 3.80 6.48
N LYS A 202 -20.71 3.23 7.70
CA LYS A 202 -21.90 3.22 8.54
C LYS A 202 -22.16 4.56 9.23
N GLU A 203 -21.12 5.31 9.57
CA GLU A 203 -21.28 6.65 10.16
C GLU A 203 -21.74 7.66 9.11
N ASP A 204 -21.14 7.67 7.93
CA ASP A 204 -21.55 8.52 6.81
C ASP A 204 -23.00 8.25 6.36
N SER A 205 -23.42 6.97 6.35
CA SER A 205 -24.79 6.61 6.02
C SER A 205 -25.81 7.05 7.08
N LYS A 206 -25.42 7.17 8.36
CA LYS A 206 -26.28 7.70 9.42
C LYS A 206 -26.48 9.22 9.29
N ILE A 207 -25.41 9.97 8.99
CA ILE A 207 -25.47 11.42 8.82
C ILE A 207 -26.37 11.78 7.63
N ALA A 208 -26.28 11.03 6.52
CA ALA A 208 -27.12 11.24 5.35
C ALA A 208 -28.64 11.01 5.59
N PHE A 209 -29.01 10.22 6.61
CA PHE A 209 -30.40 9.97 6.96
C PHE A 209 -30.97 10.96 8.00
N GLU A 210 -30.12 11.67 8.75
CA GLU A 210 -30.55 12.67 9.74
C GLU A 210 -30.80 14.04 9.12
N ASP A 211 -30.29 14.33 7.92
CA ASP A 211 -30.51 15.60 7.20
C ASP A 211 -31.76 15.61 6.30
N GLU A 212 -32.56 14.53 6.24
CA GLU A 212 -33.80 14.42 5.45
C GLU A 212 -35.12 14.53 6.29
N PHE A 213 -35.03 14.94 7.58
CA PHE A 213 -36.25 15.16 8.40
C PHE A 213 -36.37 16.57 8.97
#